data_9d5334008540ca41eecab040c3ece22e
#
_entry.id   9d5334008540ca41eecab040c3ece22e
#
_cell.length_a   1.000
_cell.length_b   1.000
_cell.length_c   1.000
_cell.angle_alpha   90.00
_cell.angle_beta   90.00
_cell.angle_gamma   90.00
#
_symmetry.space_group_name_H-M   'P 1'
#
loop_
_entity.id
_entity.type
_entity.pdbx_description
1 polymer ?
#
loop_
_entity_poly.entity_id
_entity_poly.type
_entity_poly.pdbx_seq_one_letter_code
_entity_poly.pdbx_strand_id
1 'polypeptide(L)'
;MLADTLKAIAGQRLVDTDGDVTHLELLPPATEQQVRALEAKLPGPLPDEIRSALAVTTGFANGPLESFALLDLEGFGLDDAFPHPYSIAHDGYGNYWILDVLPGATDWGPVFFACHDPAVIAYQAPSIEQFVKDVVAMAPDDSRSPINRVHETVVHTLWRDQSALIRQPAAAASSDPTLREFAECLTPDAVIADLRDPRPGSGFAWGMYGPRTDIQRFGTHRLWALLRPAAKPGFFSRMFRK
;
A
#
# COMPACT_ATOMS: atom_id res chain seq x y z
N MET A 1 -10.36 5.81 -18.33
CA MET A 1 -9.12 4.98 -18.24
C MET A 1 -7.98 5.84 -17.70
N LEU A 2 -6.99 5.25 -17.03
CA LEU A 2 -5.88 5.98 -16.41
C LEU A 2 -5.18 6.96 -17.38
N ALA A 3 -4.89 6.52 -18.60
CA ALA A 3 -4.25 7.37 -19.62
C ALA A 3 -5.06 8.65 -19.95
N ASP A 4 -6.39 8.54 -20.00
CA ASP A 4 -7.24 9.70 -20.28
C ASP A 4 -7.32 10.64 -19.09
N THR A 5 -7.35 10.07 -17.87
CA THR A 5 -7.27 10.84 -16.62
C THR A 5 -5.97 11.62 -16.54
N LEU A 6 -4.82 10.99 -16.83
CA LEU A 6 -3.52 11.66 -16.86
C LEU A 6 -3.46 12.80 -17.88
N LYS A 7 -3.99 12.61 -19.10
CA LYS A 7 -4.09 13.69 -20.11
C LYS A 7 -4.97 14.84 -19.63
N ALA A 8 -6.09 14.53 -18.96
CA ALA A 8 -7.05 15.53 -18.51
C ALA A 8 -6.55 16.42 -17.38
N ILE A 9 -5.61 15.94 -16.55
CA ILE A 9 -5.03 16.70 -15.44
C ILE A 9 -3.80 17.53 -15.85
N ALA A 10 -3.28 17.35 -17.06
CA ALA A 10 -2.12 18.11 -17.56
C ALA A 10 -2.39 19.62 -17.50
N GLY A 11 -1.48 20.38 -16.88
CA GLY A 11 -1.61 21.81 -16.73
C GLY A 11 -2.69 22.26 -15.74
N GLN A 12 -3.30 21.34 -14.96
CA GLN A 12 -4.28 21.73 -13.95
C GLN A 12 -3.65 22.67 -12.93
N ARG A 13 -4.35 23.77 -12.65
CA ARG A 13 -3.96 24.73 -11.65
C ARG A 13 -4.22 24.18 -10.27
N LEU A 14 -3.20 24.17 -9.43
CA LEU A 14 -3.24 23.77 -8.03
C LEU A 14 -2.90 24.98 -7.16
N VAL A 15 -3.41 24.99 -5.94
CA VAL A 15 -3.11 26.03 -4.95
C VAL A 15 -2.69 25.27 -3.68
N ASP A 16 -1.53 25.61 -3.15
CA ASP A 16 -1.03 25.01 -1.92
C ASP A 16 -1.59 25.69 -0.65
N THR A 17 -1.15 25.25 0.53
CA THR A 17 -1.56 25.81 1.82
C THR A 17 -1.16 27.26 2.03
N ASP A 18 -0.10 27.70 1.38
CA ASP A 18 0.42 29.07 1.48
C ASP A 18 -0.26 30.02 0.45
N GLY A 19 -1.11 29.45 -0.41
CA GLY A 19 -1.82 30.19 -1.47
C GLY A 19 -1.02 30.31 -2.76
N ASP A 20 0.14 29.67 -2.84
CA ASP A 20 0.96 29.67 -4.05
C ASP A 20 0.31 28.80 -5.14
N VAL A 21 0.45 29.29 -6.37
CA VAL A 21 -0.17 28.65 -7.55
C VAL A 21 0.88 27.87 -8.31
N THR A 22 0.64 26.58 -8.45
CA THR A 22 1.42 25.70 -9.31
C THR A 22 0.56 25.12 -10.43
N HIS A 23 1.20 24.53 -11.44
CA HIS A 23 0.51 23.82 -12.52
C HIS A 23 1.11 22.42 -12.59
N LEU A 24 0.23 21.41 -12.57
CA LEU A 24 0.64 20.02 -12.67
C LEU A 24 1.31 19.77 -14.02
N GLU A 25 2.54 19.27 -13.98
CA GLU A 25 3.36 19.02 -15.15
C GLU A 25 3.54 17.52 -15.36
N LEU A 26 3.08 17.01 -16.51
CA LEU A 26 3.33 15.62 -16.87
C LEU A 26 4.81 15.42 -17.22
N LEU A 27 5.40 14.36 -16.66
CA LEU A 27 6.73 13.92 -17.03
C LEU A 27 6.71 13.30 -18.45
N PRO A 28 7.87 13.20 -19.14
CA PRO A 28 7.92 12.58 -20.47
C PRO A 28 7.31 11.17 -20.50
N PRO A 29 6.77 10.73 -21.64
CA PRO A 29 6.37 9.34 -21.86
C PRO A 29 7.54 8.39 -21.68
N ALA A 30 7.24 7.15 -21.26
CA ALA A 30 8.25 6.11 -21.15
C ALA A 30 8.79 5.70 -22.53
N THR A 31 10.10 5.52 -22.61
CA THR A 31 10.72 4.88 -23.77
C THR A 31 10.45 3.37 -23.76
N GLU A 32 10.53 2.73 -24.93
CA GLU A 32 10.41 1.26 -25.00
C GLU A 32 11.43 0.52 -24.12
N GLN A 33 12.63 1.08 -23.97
CA GLN A 33 13.65 0.51 -23.10
C GLN A 33 13.22 0.54 -21.62
N GLN A 34 12.64 1.64 -21.16
CA GLN A 34 12.11 1.77 -19.80
C GLN A 34 10.93 0.81 -19.56
N VAL A 35 10.01 0.68 -20.52
CA VAL A 35 8.90 -0.28 -20.43
C VAL A 35 9.42 -1.71 -20.33
N ARG A 36 10.38 -2.11 -21.18
CA ARG A 36 11.01 -3.45 -21.09
C ARG A 36 11.74 -3.68 -19.77
N ALA A 37 12.44 -2.67 -19.27
CA ALA A 37 13.13 -2.75 -17.98
C ALA A 37 12.14 -2.91 -16.82
N LEU A 38 11.00 -2.23 -16.87
CA LEU A 38 9.90 -2.42 -15.90
C LEU A 38 9.33 -3.84 -15.98
N GLU A 39 8.98 -4.31 -17.17
CA GLU A 39 8.43 -5.66 -17.36
C GLU A 39 9.34 -6.77 -16.85
N ALA A 40 10.64 -6.59 -16.98
CA ALA A 40 11.62 -7.56 -16.47
C ALA A 40 11.66 -7.66 -14.93
N LYS A 41 11.16 -6.65 -14.21
CA LYS A 41 11.10 -6.62 -12.74
C LYS A 41 9.75 -7.13 -12.19
N LEU A 42 8.70 -7.18 -13.02
CA LEU A 42 7.36 -7.54 -12.59
C LEU A 42 7.18 -9.06 -12.48
N PRO A 43 6.32 -9.54 -11.57
CA PRO A 43 6.01 -10.96 -11.42
C PRO A 43 5.09 -11.51 -12.54
N GLY A 44 4.70 -10.68 -13.50
CA GLY A 44 3.81 -11.00 -14.60
C GLY A 44 3.81 -9.90 -15.68
N PRO A 45 2.99 -10.03 -16.71
CA PRO A 45 2.93 -9.08 -17.81
C PRO A 45 2.46 -7.70 -17.30
N LEU A 46 3.00 -6.64 -17.91
CA LEU A 46 2.55 -5.28 -17.66
C LEU A 46 1.10 -5.12 -18.16
N PRO A 47 0.13 -4.72 -17.31
CA PRO A 47 -1.24 -4.50 -17.74
C PRO A 47 -1.35 -3.46 -18.86
N ASP A 48 -2.27 -3.67 -19.81
CA ASP A 48 -2.47 -2.77 -20.95
C ASP A 48 -2.83 -1.34 -20.52
N GLU A 49 -3.56 -1.19 -19.39
CA GLU A 49 -3.88 0.11 -18.84
C GLU A 49 -2.62 0.88 -18.42
N ILE A 50 -1.67 0.21 -17.77
CA ILE A 50 -0.41 0.81 -17.33
C ILE A 50 0.48 1.10 -18.53
N ARG A 51 0.55 0.18 -19.49
CA ARG A 51 1.28 0.41 -20.74
C ARG A 51 0.75 1.64 -21.48
N SER A 52 -0.58 1.80 -21.55
CA SER A 52 -1.25 2.94 -22.16
C SER A 52 -0.96 4.24 -21.40
N ALA A 53 -0.91 4.19 -20.06
CA ALA A 53 -0.55 5.33 -19.22
C ALA A 53 0.91 5.75 -19.42
N LEU A 54 1.84 4.79 -19.45
CA LEU A 54 3.26 5.04 -19.70
C LEU A 54 3.55 5.63 -21.10
N ALA A 55 2.70 5.35 -22.09
CA ALA A 55 2.77 6.00 -23.40
C ALA A 55 2.36 7.49 -23.36
N VAL A 56 1.69 7.94 -22.29
CA VAL A 56 1.32 9.34 -22.05
C VAL A 56 2.35 10.03 -21.17
N THR A 57 2.73 9.41 -20.05
CA THR A 57 3.66 9.98 -19.07
C THR A 57 4.23 8.92 -18.16
N THR A 58 5.41 9.17 -17.61
CA THR A 58 5.99 8.37 -16.52
C THR A 58 5.54 8.81 -15.14
N GLY A 59 4.81 9.92 -15.03
CA GLY A 59 4.34 10.51 -13.77
C GLY A 59 4.03 11.99 -13.91
N PHE A 60 3.95 12.70 -12.81
CA PHE A 60 3.81 14.16 -12.83
C PHE A 60 4.60 14.83 -11.71
N ALA A 61 5.01 16.07 -11.96
CA ALA A 61 5.63 16.98 -11.01
C ALA A 61 4.66 18.12 -10.64
N ASN A 62 5.04 18.88 -9.61
CA ASN A 62 4.27 20.03 -9.11
C ASN A 62 2.85 19.63 -8.64
N GLY A 63 2.69 18.39 -8.21
CA GLY A 63 1.46 17.88 -7.61
C GLY A 63 1.39 18.13 -6.11
N PRO A 64 0.27 17.75 -5.45
CA PRO A 64 0.11 17.92 -4.01
C PRO A 64 0.93 16.91 -3.18
N LEU A 65 1.50 15.88 -3.79
CA LEU A 65 2.42 14.94 -3.18
C LEU A 65 3.85 15.27 -3.59
N GLU A 66 4.83 14.85 -2.77
CA GLU A 66 6.25 15.02 -3.08
C GLU A 66 6.62 14.37 -4.41
N SER A 67 6.07 13.18 -4.69
CA SER A 67 6.24 12.55 -5.99
C SER A 67 5.04 11.67 -6.38
N PHE A 68 4.82 11.56 -7.68
CA PHE A 68 4.03 10.51 -8.31
C PHE A 68 4.74 10.01 -9.56
N ALA A 69 5.04 8.72 -9.64
CA ALA A 69 5.66 8.12 -10.80
C ALA A 69 5.15 6.69 -11.05
N LEU A 70 5.06 6.33 -12.34
CA LEU A 70 4.74 4.99 -12.80
C LEU A 70 5.99 4.16 -13.13
N LEU A 71 7.18 4.73 -12.93
CA LEU A 71 8.49 4.08 -13.09
C LEU A 71 9.38 4.38 -11.89
N ASP A 72 10.08 3.34 -11.44
CA ASP A 72 11.27 3.40 -10.58
C ASP A 72 11.16 4.20 -9.26
N LEU A 73 10.04 4.11 -8.55
CA LEU A 73 10.05 4.51 -7.15
C LEU A 73 10.67 3.40 -6.28
N GLU A 74 11.47 3.82 -5.29
CA GLU A 74 12.04 2.90 -4.31
C GLU A 74 10.95 2.15 -3.55
N GLY A 75 11.22 0.90 -3.21
CA GLY A 75 10.29 0.05 -2.49
C GLY A 75 10.14 0.45 -1.02
N PHE A 76 8.99 0.18 -0.45
CA PHE A 76 8.69 0.46 0.97
C PHE A 76 9.43 -0.48 1.95
N GLY A 77 9.94 -1.62 1.49
CA GLY A 77 10.76 -2.52 2.32
C GLY A 77 9.99 -3.46 3.25
N LEU A 78 8.70 -3.74 3.01
CA LEU A 78 7.90 -4.76 3.68
C LEU A 78 7.72 -6.01 2.81
N ASP A 79 8.82 -6.61 2.37
CA ASP A 79 8.82 -7.74 1.42
C ASP A 79 8.08 -8.97 1.96
N ASP A 80 8.10 -9.21 3.27
CA ASP A 80 7.34 -10.31 3.89
C ASP A 80 5.82 -10.12 3.75
N ALA A 81 5.34 -8.88 3.80
CA ALA A 81 3.93 -8.55 3.63
C ALA A 81 3.54 -8.38 2.15
N PHE A 82 4.43 -7.81 1.37
CA PHE A 82 4.23 -7.49 -0.04
C PHE A 82 5.42 -8.01 -0.86
N PRO A 83 5.38 -9.26 -1.35
CA PRO A 83 6.49 -9.86 -2.10
C PRO A 83 6.85 -9.13 -3.40
N HIS A 84 5.89 -8.39 -3.94
CA HIS A 84 6.07 -7.57 -5.14
C HIS A 84 5.46 -6.18 -4.94
N PRO A 85 5.98 -5.40 -3.95
CA PRO A 85 5.49 -4.06 -3.71
C PRO A 85 5.90 -3.16 -4.87
N TYR A 86 4.99 -2.29 -5.28
CA TYR A 86 5.28 -1.30 -6.30
C TYR A 86 4.86 0.07 -5.82
N SER A 87 5.83 0.91 -5.48
CA SER A 87 5.57 2.26 -5.00
C SER A 87 5.27 3.19 -6.17
N ILE A 88 4.17 3.95 -6.07
CA ILE A 88 3.74 4.91 -7.10
C ILE A 88 3.80 6.37 -6.64
N ALA A 89 3.89 6.59 -5.33
CA ALA A 89 3.99 7.93 -4.76
C ALA A 89 4.62 7.87 -3.36
N HIS A 90 5.15 9.00 -2.89
CA HIS A 90 5.56 9.21 -1.50
C HIS A 90 5.28 10.64 -1.06
N ASP A 91 5.26 10.86 0.26
CA ASP A 91 4.99 12.15 0.89
C ASP A 91 6.26 12.92 1.32
N GLY A 92 7.45 12.37 1.03
CA GLY A 92 8.73 12.93 1.47
C GLY A 92 9.10 12.63 2.92
N TYR A 93 8.20 12.04 3.71
CA TYR A 93 8.39 11.73 5.14
C TYR A 93 8.59 10.24 5.41
N GLY A 94 8.84 9.43 4.38
CA GLY A 94 9.07 7.99 4.50
C GLY A 94 7.80 7.15 4.43
N ASN A 95 6.67 7.73 4.03
CA ASN A 95 5.45 7.00 3.75
C ASN A 95 5.25 6.88 2.24
N TYR A 96 4.63 5.78 1.81
CA TYR A 96 4.49 5.44 0.41
C TYR A 96 3.06 5.05 0.06
N TRP A 97 2.64 5.35 -1.16
CA TRP A 97 1.48 4.71 -1.78
C TRP A 97 1.97 3.57 -2.64
N ILE A 98 1.53 2.37 -2.29
CA ILE A 98 2.01 1.12 -2.89
C ILE A 98 0.88 0.33 -3.52
N LEU A 99 1.26 -0.48 -4.49
CA LEU A 99 0.45 -1.52 -5.09
C LEU A 99 0.96 -2.87 -4.64
N ASP A 100 0.04 -3.81 -4.47
CA ASP A 100 0.34 -5.21 -4.24
C ASP A 100 0.22 -5.95 -5.57
N VAL A 101 1.31 -5.96 -6.35
CA VAL A 101 1.31 -6.57 -7.68
C VAL A 101 1.32 -8.09 -7.54
N LEU A 102 0.22 -8.72 -7.92
CA LEU A 102 0.09 -10.17 -7.84
C LEU A 102 0.60 -10.86 -9.10
N PRO A 103 1.27 -12.02 -8.98
CA PRO A 103 1.68 -12.80 -10.13
C PRO A 103 0.49 -13.18 -11.03
N GLY A 104 0.62 -12.89 -12.32
CA GLY A 104 -0.43 -13.20 -13.30
C GLY A 104 -1.68 -12.31 -13.26
N ALA A 105 -1.71 -11.28 -12.42
CA ALA A 105 -2.82 -10.32 -12.39
C ALA A 105 -2.88 -9.51 -13.71
N THR A 106 -4.10 -9.25 -14.17
CA THR A 106 -4.37 -8.43 -15.36
C THR A 106 -4.51 -6.93 -15.02
N ASP A 107 -4.56 -6.60 -13.75
CA ASP A 107 -4.55 -5.24 -13.20
C ASP A 107 -3.61 -5.17 -12.00
N TRP A 108 -3.25 -3.95 -11.58
CA TRP A 108 -2.39 -3.75 -10.42
C TRP A 108 -3.17 -3.59 -9.10
N GLY A 109 -4.49 -3.70 -9.18
CA GLY A 109 -5.39 -3.72 -8.03
C GLY A 109 -5.42 -2.42 -7.22
N PRO A 110 -5.81 -2.52 -5.96
CA PRO A 110 -5.96 -1.35 -5.09
C PRO A 110 -4.63 -0.74 -4.70
N VAL A 111 -4.68 0.57 -4.43
CA VAL A 111 -3.59 1.34 -3.83
C VAL A 111 -3.70 1.28 -2.31
N PHE A 112 -2.60 1.05 -1.64
CA PHE A 112 -2.48 1.11 -0.19
C PHE A 112 -1.54 2.25 0.22
N PHE A 113 -1.85 2.90 1.33
CA PHE A 113 -0.94 3.81 2.01
C PHE A 113 -0.13 3.05 3.04
N ALA A 114 1.18 3.04 2.89
CA ALA A 114 2.13 2.39 3.76
C ALA A 114 2.80 3.45 4.65
N CYS A 115 2.30 3.59 5.87
CA CYS A 115 2.80 4.52 6.88
C CYS A 115 3.82 3.82 7.78
N HIS A 116 4.95 4.49 8.07
CA HIS A 116 5.96 3.96 8.96
C HIS A 116 5.78 4.39 10.42
N ASP A 117 5.16 5.55 10.66
CA ASP A 117 4.84 6.08 12.00
C ASP A 117 3.49 6.81 12.01
N PRO A 118 2.45 6.17 12.52
CA PRO A 118 2.42 4.80 13.04
C PRO A 118 2.57 3.72 11.95
N ALA A 119 3.11 2.57 12.33
CA ALA A 119 3.41 1.46 11.44
C ALA A 119 2.13 0.75 10.94
N VAL A 120 1.50 1.28 9.88
CA VAL A 120 0.16 0.90 9.39
C VAL A 120 0.17 0.76 7.87
N ILE A 121 -0.55 -0.24 7.38
CA ILE A 121 -1.02 -0.33 5.99
C ILE A 121 -2.49 0.03 5.96
N ALA A 122 -2.89 1.01 5.17
CA ALA A 122 -4.28 1.43 5.01
C ALA A 122 -4.69 1.37 3.53
N TYR A 123 -5.92 0.91 3.27
CA TYR A 123 -6.51 0.99 1.93
C TYR A 123 -6.73 2.45 1.55
N GLN A 124 -6.26 2.83 0.35
CA GLN A 124 -6.37 4.20 -0.17
C GLN A 124 -7.39 4.32 -1.30
N ALA A 125 -7.24 3.55 -2.35
CA ALA A 125 -8.08 3.68 -3.54
C ALA A 125 -8.24 2.33 -4.27
N PRO A 126 -9.33 2.13 -5.05
CA PRO A 126 -9.55 0.87 -5.77
C PRO A 126 -8.62 0.68 -6.97
N SER A 127 -8.01 1.75 -7.47
CA SER A 127 -7.13 1.74 -8.65
C SER A 127 -6.20 2.95 -8.65
N ILE A 128 -5.15 2.91 -9.48
CA ILE A 128 -4.27 4.07 -9.73
C ILE A 128 -5.08 5.24 -10.33
N GLU A 129 -6.03 4.96 -11.21
CA GLU A 129 -6.87 6.01 -11.81
C GLU A 129 -7.64 6.78 -10.74
N GLN A 130 -8.28 6.08 -9.80
CA GLN A 130 -9.00 6.74 -8.71
C GLN A 130 -8.03 7.47 -7.77
N PHE A 131 -6.89 6.85 -7.45
CA PHE A 131 -5.85 7.50 -6.66
C PHE A 131 -5.38 8.83 -7.27
N VAL A 132 -5.09 8.86 -8.57
CA VAL A 132 -4.70 10.09 -9.28
C VAL A 132 -5.80 11.17 -9.19
N LYS A 133 -7.07 10.78 -9.37
CA LYS A 133 -8.21 11.70 -9.21
C LYS A 133 -8.28 12.28 -7.79
N ASP A 134 -8.08 11.43 -6.78
CA ASP A 134 -8.13 11.83 -5.38
C ASP A 134 -6.96 12.77 -5.01
N VAL A 135 -5.75 12.50 -5.55
CA VAL A 135 -4.57 13.35 -5.38
C VAL A 135 -4.81 14.75 -5.97
N VAL A 136 -5.28 14.81 -7.20
CA VAL A 136 -5.48 16.11 -7.90
C VAL A 136 -6.68 16.88 -7.33
N ALA A 137 -7.66 16.18 -6.76
CA ALA A 137 -8.78 16.79 -6.05
C ALA A 137 -8.41 17.24 -4.62
N MET A 138 -7.20 16.97 -4.17
CA MET A 138 -6.71 17.39 -2.86
C MET A 138 -6.62 18.90 -2.82
N ALA A 139 -7.37 19.52 -1.91
CA ALA A 139 -7.28 20.95 -1.63
C ALA A 139 -6.57 21.13 -0.27
N PRO A 140 -5.85 22.23 -0.08
CA PRO A 140 -5.31 22.59 1.23
C PRO A 140 -6.43 22.54 2.29
N ASP A 141 -6.14 21.97 3.44
CA ASP A 141 -7.05 21.87 4.61
C ASP A 141 -8.39 21.12 4.37
N ASP A 142 -8.53 20.41 3.26
CA ASP A 142 -9.74 19.61 3.03
C ASP A 142 -9.64 18.23 3.70
N SER A 143 -10.10 18.16 4.95
CA SER A 143 -10.19 16.90 5.70
C SER A 143 -11.16 15.86 5.07
N ARG A 144 -11.96 16.27 4.07
CA ARG A 144 -12.85 15.39 3.31
C ARG A 144 -12.14 14.72 2.15
N SER A 145 -10.96 15.21 1.73
CA SER A 145 -10.14 14.55 0.72
C SER A 145 -9.84 13.10 1.15
N PRO A 146 -10.06 12.10 0.27
CA PRO A 146 -9.71 10.72 0.58
C PRO A 146 -8.24 10.54 0.99
N ILE A 147 -7.32 11.29 0.38
CA ILE A 147 -5.90 11.28 0.72
C ILE A 147 -5.69 11.74 2.16
N ASN A 148 -6.14 12.95 2.50
CA ASN A 148 -5.98 13.53 3.83
C ASN A 148 -6.68 12.68 4.90
N ARG A 149 -7.88 12.15 4.60
CA ARG A 149 -8.59 11.30 5.54
C ARG A 149 -7.81 10.03 5.89
N VAL A 150 -7.16 9.39 4.92
CA VAL A 150 -6.33 8.21 5.20
C VAL A 150 -5.11 8.63 6.01
N HIS A 151 -4.41 9.65 5.59
CA HIS A 151 -3.19 10.15 6.22
C HIS A 151 -3.44 10.63 7.67
N GLU A 152 -4.47 11.46 7.89
CA GLU A 152 -4.69 12.14 9.17
C GLU A 152 -5.57 11.35 10.15
N THR A 153 -6.42 10.45 9.66
CA THR A 153 -7.44 9.82 10.49
C THR A 153 -7.37 8.30 10.50
N VAL A 154 -7.36 7.68 9.30
CA VAL A 154 -7.48 6.22 9.19
C VAL A 154 -6.28 5.51 9.78
N VAL A 155 -5.05 5.99 9.50
CA VAL A 155 -3.82 5.39 10.07
C VAL A 155 -3.83 5.38 11.58
N HIS A 156 -4.24 6.47 12.23
CA HIS A 156 -4.32 6.57 13.68
C HIS A 156 -5.46 5.71 14.26
N THR A 157 -6.56 5.56 13.54
CA THR A 157 -7.65 4.67 13.93
C THR A 157 -7.18 3.22 13.87
N LEU A 158 -6.57 2.79 12.76
CA LEU A 158 -6.03 1.45 12.59
C LEU A 158 -4.92 1.11 13.59
N TRP A 159 -4.12 2.11 14.00
CA TRP A 159 -3.09 1.90 15.01
C TRP A 159 -3.69 1.65 16.41
N ARG A 160 -4.76 2.34 16.76
CA ARG A 160 -5.39 2.29 18.10
C ARG A 160 -6.44 1.21 18.24
N ASP A 161 -7.16 0.91 17.16
CA ASP A 161 -8.28 -0.04 17.14
C ASP A 161 -7.98 -1.23 16.23
N GLN A 162 -7.80 -2.39 16.86
CA GLN A 162 -7.53 -3.66 16.21
C GLN A 162 -8.79 -4.54 16.08
N SER A 163 -9.98 -3.97 16.31
CA SER A 163 -11.25 -4.71 16.31
C SER A 163 -11.62 -5.30 14.94
N ALA A 164 -11.08 -4.75 13.85
CA ALA A 164 -11.26 -5.27 12.50
C ALA A 164 -10.43 -6.53 12.21
N LEU A 165 -9.42 -6.85 13.04
CA LEU A 165 -8.61 -8.05 12.88
C LEU A 165 -9.36 -9.29 13.37
N ILE A 166 -9.26 -10.37 12.60
CA ILE A 166 -9.90 -11.64 12.89
C ILE A 166 -8.94 -12.49 13.74
N ARG A 167 -9.38 -12.90 14.94
CA ARG A 167 -8.57 -13.82 15.76
C ARG A 167 -8.51 -15.20 15.13
N GLN A 168 -7.36 -15.87 15.21
CA GLN A 168 -7.15 -17.21 14.65
C GLN A 168 -8.26 -18.20 14.97
N PRO A 169 -8.76 -18.36 16.22
CA PRO A 169 -9.83 -19.32 16.50
C PRO A 169 -11.16 -18.99 15.79
N ALA A 170 -11.44 -17.70 15.60
CA ALA A 170 -12.65 -17.27 14.87
C ALA A 170 -12.49 -17.52 13.35
N ALA A 171 -11.28 -17.28 12.82
CA ALA A 171 -10.96 -17.56 11.43
C ALA A 171 -11.03 -19.07 11.12
N ALA A 172 -10.52 -19.92 12.02
CA ALA A 172 -10.58 -21.38 11.90
C ALA A 172 -12.02 -21.92 11.93
N ALA A 173 -12.95 -21.20 12.57
CA ALA A 173 -14.38 -21.52 12.58
C ALA A 173 -15.17 -20.86 11.44
N SER A 174 -14.52 -20.12 10.54
CA SER A 174 -15.17 -19.41 9.45
C SER A 174 -15.80 -20.35 8.43
N SER A 175 -16.88 -19.91 7.80
CA SER A 175 -17.44 -20.57 6.60
C SER A 175 -16.61 -20.34 5.34
N ASP A 176 -15.74 -19.32 5.33
CA ASP A 176 -14.81 -19.04 4.22
C ASP A 176 -13.66 -20.07 4.23
N PRO A 177 -13.55 -20.93 3.21
CA PRO A 177 -12.55 -21.99 3.19
C PRO A 177 -11.11 -21.44 3.14
N THR A 178 -10.87 -20.35 2.42
CA THR A 178 -9.53 -19.74 2.31
C THR A 178 -9.07 -19.17 3.65
N LEU A 179 -9.97 -18.47 4.37
CA LEU A 179 -9.66 -17.93 5.68
C LEU A 179 -9.41 -19.06 6.71
N ARG A 180 -10.21 -20.13 6.65
CA ARG A 180 -10.05 -21.29 7.53
C ARG A 180 -8.73 -22.01 7.27
N GLU A 181 -8.40 -22.30 6.01
CA GLU A 181 -7.14 -22.91 5.62
C GLU A 181 -5.93 -22.10 6.11
N PHE A 182 -5.97 -20.80 5.96
CA PHE A 182 -4.91 -19.93 6.49
C PHE A 182 -4.82 -20.04 8.01
N ALA A 183 -5.94 -19.96 8.71
CA ALA A 183 -5.98 -20.03 10.17
C ALA A 183 -5.42 -21.36 10.71
N GLU A 184 -5.62 -22.48 10.01
CA GLU A 184 -5.10 -23.80 10.41
C GLU A 184 -3.55 -23.85 10.40
N CYS A 185 -2.90 -22.97 9.63
CA CYS A 185 -1.43 -22.86 9.59
C CYS A 185 -0.84 -21.95 10.69
N LEU A 186 -1.68 -21.28 11.49
CA LEU A 186 -1.26 -20.23 12.41
C LEU A 186 -1.37 -20.68 13.89
N THR A 187 -0.59 -20.01 14.74
CA THR A 187 -0.71 -20.17 16.19
C THR A 187 -2.02 -19.53 16.72
N PRO A 188 -2.58 -20.03 17.84
CA PRO A 188 -3.88 -19.55 18.37
C PRO A 188 -3.91 -18.06 18.77
N ASP A 189 -2.76 -17.45 18.99
CA ASP A 189 -2.62 -16.03 19.36
C ASP A 189 -2.47 -15.10 18.14
N ALA A 190 -2.42 -15.66 16.93
CA ALA A 190 -2.36 -14.89 15.71
C ALA A 190 -3.65 -14.07 15.48
N VAL A 191 -3.48 -12.90 14.86
CA VAL A 191 -4.59 -12.10 14.34
C VAL A 191 -4.43 -11.91 12.85
N ILE A 192 -5.54 -11.91 12.10
CA ILE A 192 -5.55 -11.91 10.64
C ILE A 192 -6.19 -10.63 10.13
N ALA A 193 -5.50 -9.94 9.23
CA ALA A 193 -6.04 -8.87 8.41
C ALA A 193 -6.52 -9.44 7.07
N ASP A 194 -7.81 -9.23 6.76
CA ASP A 194 -8.40 -9.63 5.48
C ASP A 194 -8.65 -8.40 4.61
N LEU A 195 -7.83 -8.22 3.60
CA LEU A 195 -7.94 -7.14 2.62
C LEU A 195 -8.18 -7.68 1.20
N ARG A 196 -8.85 -8.82 1.06
CA ARG A 196 -9.24 -9.37 -0.25
C ARG A 196 -10.32 -8.52 -0.94
N ASP A 197 -11.21 -7.91 -0.14
CA ASP A 197 -12.21 -6.92 -0.58
C ASP A 197 -12.10 -5.66 0.31
N PRO A 198 -11.03 -4.84 0.14
CA PRO A 198 -10.78 -3.72 1.02
C PRO A 198 -11.75 -2.57 0.76
N ARG A 199 -12.10 -1.84 1.83
CA ARG A 199 -13.02 -0.70 1.81
C ARG A 199 -12.38 0.51 2.51
N PRO A 200 -12.91 1.71 2.32
CA PRO A 200 -12.45 2.88 3.06
C PRO A 200 -12.40 2.62 4.58
N GLY A 201 -11.21 2.75 5.15
CA GLY A 201 -10.94 2.43 6.55
C GLY A 201 -10.38 1.03 6.80
N SER A 202 -10.33 0.14 5.79
CA SER A 202 -9.65 -1.15 5.89
C SER A 202 -8.13 -0.99 5.97
N GLY A 203 -7.48 -1.87 6.73
CA GLY A 203 -6.04 -1.88 6.90
C GLY A 203 -5.62 -2.62 8.15
N PHE A 204 -4.34 -2.56 8.48
CA PHE A 204 -3.80 -3.18 9.69
C PHE A 204 -2.52 -2.49 10.18
N ALA A 205 -2.26 -2.57 11.48
CA ALA A 205 -1.02 -2.09 12.08
C ALA A 205 0.08 -3.14 11.97
N TRP A 206 0.95 -3.01 10.97
CA TRP A 206 2.03 -3.96 10.74
C TRP A 206 3.08 -3.96 11.86
N GLY A 207 3.16 -2.89 12.64
CA GLY A 207 4.02 -2.75 13.80
C GLY A 207 3.32 -2.99 15.16
N MET A 208 2.13 -3.61 15.21
CA MET A 208 1.32 -3.71 16.43
C MET A 208 2.01 -4.40 17.62
N TYR A 209 2.99 -5.25 17.36
CA TYR A 209 3.80 -5.92 18.38
C TYR A 209 5.22 -5.35 18.44
N GLY A 210 5.43 -4.12 17.91
CA GLY A 210 6.71 -3.45 17.79
C GLY A 210 7.47 -3.79 16.50
N PRO A 211 8.72 -3.34 16.36
CA PRO A 211 9.49 -3.40 15.11
C PRO A 211 9.87 -4.84 14.68
N ARG A 212 9.52 -5.83 15.44
CA ARG A 212 9.75 -7.25 15.15
C ARG A 212 8.43 -8.04 15.09
N THR A 213 7.34 -7.37 14.81
CA THR A 213 6.08 -8.06 14.47
C THR A 213 6.37 -9.05 13.34
N ASP A 214 6.04 -10.32 13.56
CA ASP A 214 6.15 -11.34 12.52
C ASP A 214 4.89 -11.24 11.64
N ILE A 215 5.09 -11.06 10.32
CA ILE A 215 4.01 -10.90 9.35
C ILE A 215 4.06 -12.08 8.39
N GLN A 216 2.98 -12.83 8.32
CA GLN A 216 2.87 -13.97 7.41
C GLN A 216 1.74 -13.72 6.42
N ARG A 217 2.05 -13.82 5.14
CA ARG A 217 1.07 -13.69 4.07
C ARG A 217 0.60 -15.07 3.60
N PHE A 218 -0.67 -15.20 3.29
CA PHE A 218 -1.23 -16.43 2.73
C PHE A 218 -1.13 -16.48 1.20
N GLY A 219 -0.03 -17.00 0.70
CA GLY A 219 0.22 -17.15 -0.74
C GLY A 219 0.06 -15.84 -1.50
N THR A 220 -0.76 -15.83 -2.56
CA THR A 220 -1.08 -14.64 -3.35
C THR A 220 -2.31 -13.88 -2.82
N HIS A 221 -2.96 -14.36 -1.76
CA HIS A 221 -4.11 -13.68 -1.18
C HIS A 221 -3.70 -12.42 -0.41
N ARG A 222 -4.58 -11.43 -0.36
CA ARG A 222 -4.44 -10.26 0.53
C ARG A 222 -4.95 -10.60 1.93
N LEU A 223 -4.34 -11.62 2.50
CA LEU A 223 -4.55 -12.11 3.87
C LEU A 223 -3.20 -12.11 4.58
N TRP A 224 -3.12 -11.41 5.70
CA TRP A 224 -1.90 -11.32 6.51
C TRP A 224 -2.18 -11.72 7.94
N ALA A 225 -1.35 -12.59 8.49
CA ALA A 225 -1.31 -12.87 9.91
C ALA A 225 -0.24 -12.01 10.58
N LEU A 226 -0.57 -11.47 11.74
CA LEU A 226 0.33 -10.72 12.59
C LEU A 226 0.55 -11.54 13.87
N LEU A 227 1.81 -11.87 14.13
CA LEU A 227 2.20 -12.71 15.24
C LEU A 227 3.14 -11.95 16.18
N ARG A 228 3.08 -12.31 17.44
CA ARG A 228 4.05 -11.82 18.42
C ARG A 228 5.41 -12.41 18.10
N PRO A 229 6.48 -11.60 18.12
CA PRO A 229 7.82 -12.14 17.95
C PRO A 229 8.12 -13.17 19.02
N ALA A 230 8.74 -14.30 18.64
CA ALA A 230 9.19 -15.29 19.59
C ALA A 230 10.05 -14.65 20.70
N ALA A 231 9.75 -14.95 21.97
CA ALA A 231 10.54 -14.47 23.07
C ALA A 231 11.99 -14.91 22.87
N LYS A 232 12.94 -13.97 22.84
CA LYS A 232 14.36 -14.37 22.88
C LYS A 232 14.57 -15.15 24.16
N PRO A 233 15.22 -16.34 24.15
CA PRO A 233 15.60 -17.02 25.36
C PRO A 233 16.44 -16.04 26.18
N GLY A 234 15.94 -15.72 27.39
CA GLY A 234 16.52 -14.69 28.22
C GLY A 234 18.00 -15.02 28.50
N PHE A 235 18.83 -13.99 28.52
CA PHE A 235 20.27 -14.08 28.81
C PHE A 235 20.56 -14.84 30.13
N PHE A 236 19.58 -14.90 31.03
CA PHE A 236 19.66 -15.61 32.31
C PHE A 236 19.54 -17.14 32.23
N SER A 237 19.01 -17.72 31.15
CA SER A 237 18.93 -19.19 31.04
C SER A 237 20.28 -19.87 30.76
N ARG A 238 21.32 -19.11 30.41
CA ARG A 238 22.70 -19.63 30.24
C ARG A 238 23.52 -19.70 31.52
N MET A 239 23.08 -19.05 32.60
CA MET A 239 23.84 -19.02 33.87
C MET A 239 23.57 -20.21 34.83
N PHE A 240 22.54 -20.98 34.57
CA PHE A 240 22.12 -22.10 35.44
C PHE A 240 22.26 -23.49 34.82
N ARG A 241 23.03 -23.67 33.76
CA ARG A 241 23.48 -24.99 33.30
C ARG A 241 24.99 -25.12 33.62
N LYS A 242 25.27 -25.51 34.83
CA LYS A 242 26.51 -26.22 35.23
C LYS A 242 26.13 -27.53 35.91
#